data_baee3f1740ec04116d6c85d4bfe58fe0
#
_entry.id   baee3f1740ec04116d6c85d4bfe58fe0
#
_cell.length_a   1.000
_cell.length_b   1.000
_cell.length_c   1.000
_cell.angle_alpha   90.00
_cell.angle_beta   90.00
_cell.angle_gamma   90.00
#
_symmetry.space_group_name_H-M   'P 1'
#
loop_
_entity.id
_entity.type
_entity.pdbx_description
1 polymer ?
#
loop_
_entity_poly.entity_id
_entity_poly.type
_entity_poly.pdbx_seq_one_letter_code
_entity_poly.pdbx_strand_id
1 'polypeptide(L)'
;MECPEVFYTYEWALAVSRAYGSSVAPLLILAYDQDSLVGVVALATDSMRRGTFFLTSTTADYCDFISSPANRADFVSLVFGELRRLRIPALMAANLPADSVTSSTFPTTSEPQGYRAFSRPAHLCSQIALGSFVERRKLRDVVANRKALRYFLKSLERRGPLSIDHLKSRENLQTALPEFIRAHIARFSATGRRSNLSRPERQVFLIELAGLLSTAGWIVLSCLRVGDNSVAWNYGFKFSGSWFYYQPTFDCGWRKFSPGFCLLSKIVEAACDDPAIERIDLGLGAEGYKERFATGTRQTSDVTITASTTHYLREAARYHVATAIKSSPRIEHGVRRILGRVPVGSGQG
;
A
#
# COMPACT_ATOMS: atom_id res chain seq x y z
N MET A 1 -7.32 2.73 17.92
CA MET A 1 -7.54 2.15 16.57
C MET A 1 -7.39 0.65 16.63
N GLU A 2 -8.16 -0.07 15.83
CA GLU A 2 -8.10 -1.54 15.76
C GLU A 2 -6.77 -2.02 15.20
N CYS A 3 -6.27 -1.32 14.20
CA CYS A 3 -5.05 -1.66 13.51
C CYS A 3 -4.33 -0.37 13.09
N PRO A 4 -3.41 0.15 13.93
CA PRO A 4 -2.65 1.33 13.57
C PRO A 4 -1.67 1.01 12.44
N GLU A 5 -1.69 1.85 11.40
CA GLU A 5 -0.88 1.71 10.20
C GLU A 5 0.09 2.90 10.06
N VAL A 6 1.27 2.68 9.52
CA VAL A 6 2.25 3.75 9.25
C VAL A 6 1.67 4.83 8.33
N PHE A 7 0.72 4.46 7.49
CA PHE A 7 0.03 5.35 6.55
C PHE A 7 -0.87 6.40 7.21
N TYR A 8 -1.20 6.22 8.50
CA TYR A 8 -2.05 7.12 9.29
C TYR A 8 -1.25 8.12 10.11
N THR A 9 0.09 8.08 10.02
CA THR A 9 0.96 8.93 10.80
C THR A 9 1.00 10.37 10.26
N TYR A 10 1.32 11.30 11.15
CA TYR A 10 1.55 12.71 10.80
C TYR A 10 2.68 12.84 9.77
N GLU A 11 3.75 12.07 9.93
CA GLU A 11 4.92 12.05 9.05
C GLU A 11 4.54 11.70 7.62
N TRP A 12 3.62 10.72 7.45
CA TRP A 12 3.12 10.34 6.13
C TRP A 12 2.33 11.47 5.48
N ALA A 13 1.37 12.03 6.20
CA ALA A 13 0.55 13.14 5.73
C ALA A 13 1.41 14.38 5.39
N LEU A 14 2.42 14.67 6.22
CA LEU A 14 3.36 15.76 5.99
C LEU A 14 4.21 15.55 4.72
N ALA A 15 4.73 14.33 4.52
CA ALA A 15 5.48 13.99 3.30
C ALA A 15 4.62 14.13 2.04
N VAL A 16 3.35 13.70 2.09
CA VAL A 16 2.40 13.91 0.98
C VAL A 16 2.17 15.40 0.74
N SER A 17 1.89 16.17 1.78
CA SER A 17 1.65 17.61 1.66
C SER A 17 2.85 18.35 1.06
N ARG A 18 4.08 17.99 1.45
CA ARG A 18 5.31 18.60 0.90
C ARG A 18 5.53 18.23 -0.56
N ALA A 19 5.27 16.98 -0.94
CA ALA A 19 5.53 16.49 -2.28
C ALA A 19 4.45 16.87 -3.30
N TYR A 20 3.20 16.96 -2.88
CA TYR A 20 2.05 17.15 -3.77
C TYR A 20 1.27 18.46 -3.51
N GLY A 21 1.76 19.34 -2.65
CA GLY A 21 1.06 20.57 -2.22
C GLY A 21 0.71 21.54 -3.36
N SER A 22 1.35 21.43 -4.53
CA SER A 22 0.98 22.21 -5.72
C SER A 22 -0.27 21.69 -6.44
N SER A 23 -0.65 20.42 -6.19
CA SER A 23 -1.74 19.75 -6.91
C SER A 23 -2.92 19.35 -6.03
N VAL A 24 -2.75 19.33 -4.71
CA VAL A 24 -3.79 18.96 -3.74
C VAL A 24 -3.85 19.96 -2.58
N ALA A 25 -5.06 20.36 -2.20
CA ALA A 25 -5.30 21.20 -1.03
C ALA A 25 -5.73 20.29 0.14
N PRO A 26 -4.95 20.20 1.23
CA PRO A 26 -5.34 19.43 2.42
C PRO A 26 -6.59 19.99 3.08
N LEU A 27 -7.47 19.09 3.53
CA LEU A 27 -8.65 19.37 4.35
C LEU A 27 -8.60 18.46 5.57
N LEU A 28 -8.21 18.99 6.71
CA LEU A 28 -8.13 18.26 7.96
C LEU A 28 -9.40 18.49 8.77
N ILE A 29 -10.07 17.43 9.18
CA ILE A 29 -11.21 17.50 10.09
C ILE A 29 -10.80 16.84 11.40
N LEU A 30 -10.89 17.60 12.48
CA LEU A 30 -10.52 17.21 13.83
C LEU A 30 -11.77 17.22 14.71
N ALA A 31 -11.95 16.17 15.49
CA ALA A 31 -13.01 16.11 16.51
C ALA A 31 -12.39 16.13 17.90
N TYR A 32 -12.95 16.96 18.75
CA TYR A 32 -12.56 17.09 20.16
C TYR A 32 -13.73 16.73 21.07
N ASP A 33 -13.42 16.04 22.14
CA ASP A 33 -14.28 15.90 23.30
C ASP A 33 -13.66 16.74 24.43
N GLN A 34 -14.30 17.85 24.73
CA GLN A 34 -13.69 18.92 25.53
C GLN A 34 -12.33 19.33 24.91
N ASP A 35 -11.22 19.15 25.63
CA ASP A 35 -9.85 19.46 25.18
C ASP A 35 -9.10 18.26 24.59
N SER A 36 -9.74 17.08 24.53
CA SER A 36 -9.11 15.85 24.05
C SER A 36 -9.41 15.61 22.57
N LEU A 37 -8.37 15.42 21.75
CA LEU A 37 -8.52 15.04 20.35
C LEU A 37 -8.99 13.58 20.27
N VAL A 38 -10.22 13.35 19.80
CA VAL A 38 -10.86 12.03 19.72
C VAL A 38 -11.00 11.50 18.29
N GLY A 39 -10.83 12.35 17.30
CA GLY A 39 -10.90 11.93 15.90
C GLY A 39 -10.11 12.84 14.97
N VAL A 40 -9.48 12.22 13.95
CA VAL A 40 -8.74 12.90 12.88
C VAL A 40 -9.06 12.24 11.55
N VAL A 41 -9.36 13.03 10.53
CA VAL A 41 -9.32 12.56 9.14
C VAL A 41 -8.60 13.58 8.27
N ALA A 42 -7.58 13.10 7.57
CA ALA A 42 -6.82 13.87 6.60
C ALA A 42 -7.38 13.63 5.20
N LEU A 43 -8.15 14.59 4.71
CA LEU A 43 -8.69 14.62 3.35
C LEU A 43 -7.88 15.59 2.48
N ALA A 44 -8.11 15.55 1.19
CA ALA A 44 -7.63 16.53 0.23
C ALA A 44 -8.69 16.80 -0.83
N THR A 45 -8.66 18.02 -1.37
CA THR A 45 -9.45 18.40 -2.54
C THR A 45 -8.53 18.60 -3.73
N ASP A 46 -8.93 18.08 -4.88
CA ASP A 46 -8.28 18.33 -6.16
C ASP A 46 -9.08 19.38 -6.93
N SER A 47 -8.46 20.53 -7.19
CA SER A 47 -9.07 21.60 -7.96
C SER A 47 -9.45 21.20 -9.39
N MET A 48 -8.72 20.24 -9.98
CA MET A 48 -8.95 19.73 -11.35
C MET A 48 -10.09 18.71 -11.39
N ARG A 49 -10.20 17.85 -10.39
CA ARG A 49 -11.16 16.73 -10.36
C ARG A 49 -12.46 17.05 -9.63
N ARG A 50 -12.52 18.17 -8.93
CA ARG A 50 -13.65 18.59 -8.07
C ARG A 50 -14.09 17.50 -7.09
N GLY A 51 -13.15 16.67 -6.66
CA GLY A 51 -13.37 15.53 -5.76
C GLY A 51 -12.64 15.72 -4.44
N THR A 52 -13.17 15.10 -3.40
CA THR A 52 -12.52 14.99 -2.09
C THR A 52 -12.11 13.53 -1.90
N PHE A 53 -10.93 13.28 -1.35
CA PHE A 53 -10.37 11.95 -1.14
C PHE A 53 -9.43 11.96 0.07
N PHE A 54 -9.01 10.81 0.58
CA PHE A 54 -7.98 10.77 1.61
C PHE A 54 -6.68 11.40 1.09
N LEU A 55 -6.10 12.30 1.86
CA LEU A 55 -4.86 12.99 1.51
C LEU A 55 -3.75 12.01 1.09
N THR A 56 -3.69 10.87 1.76
CA THR A 56 -2.67 9.85 1.55
C THR A 56 -3.01 8.80 0.50
N SER A 57 -4.23 8.80 -0.08
CA SER A 57 -4.76 7.72 -0.93
C SER A 57 -3.91 7.37 -2.17
N THR A 58 -3.13 8.31 -2.70
CA THR A 58 -2.24 8.05 -3.86
C THR A 58 -0.93 7.38 -3.47
N THR A 59 -0.63 7.33 -2.17
CA THR A 59 0.65 6.84 -1.65
C THR A 59 0.48 5.73 -0.61
N ALA A 60 -0.63 5.67 0.10
CA ALA A 60 -0.90 4.73 1.18
C ALA A 60 -1.58 3.46 0.67
N ASP A 61 -1.18 2.32 1.24
CA ASP A 61 -1.84 1.04 0.98
C ASP A 61 -3.16 0.90 1.77
N TYR A 62 -3.27 1.61 2.89
CA TYR A 62 -4.47 1.69 3.72
C TYR A 62 -4.79 3.14 4.06
N CYS A 63 -6.07 3.49 4.02
CA CYS A 63 -6.59 4.80 4.43
C CYS A 63 -7.80 4.58 5.34
N ASP A 64 -7.91 5.37 6.42
CA ASP A 64 -9.05 5.26 7.34
C ASP A 64 -9.31 6.59 8.08
N PHE A 65 -10.42 6.64 8.79
CA PHE A 65 -10.72 7.66 9.79
C PHE A 65 -10.04 7.28 11.09
N ILE A 66 -9.27 8.18 11.67
CA ILE A 66 -8.44 7.91 12.85
C ILE A 66 -9.22 8.30 14.09
N SER A 67 -9.74 7.31 14.83
CA SER A 67 -10.36 7.47 16.15
C SER A 67 -10.32 6.16 16.91
N SER A 68 -10.76 6.14 18.17
CA SER A 68 -11.02 4.87 18.87
C SER A 68 -12.17 4.11 18.20
N PRO A 69 -12.23 2.77 18.28
CA PRO A 69 -13.36 2.01 17.75
C PRO A 69 -14.71 2.45 18.33
N ALA A 70 -14.74 2.78 19.63
CA ALA A 70 -15.96 3.22 20.31
C ALA A 70 -16.50 4.56 19.75
N ASN A 71 -15.63 5.48 19.37
CA ASN A 71 -16.01 6.82 18.90
C ASN A 71 -16.12 6.88 17.36
N ARG A 72 -15.82 5.78 16.65
CA ARG A 72 -15.67 5.79 15.20
C ARG A 72 -16.96 6.16 14.47
N ALA A 73 -18.10 5.59 14.86
CA ALA A 73 -19.38 5.86 14.21
C ALA A 73 -19.80 7.31 14.36
N ASP A 74 -19.66 7.87 15.57
CA ASP A 74 -19.99 9.27 15.87
C ASP A 74 -19.04 10.21 15.11
N PHE A 75 -17.75 9.91 15.12
CA PHE A 75 -16.76 10.71 14.38
C PHE A 75 -17.05 10.70 12.87
N VAL A 76 -17.35 9.55 12.27
CA VAL A 76 -17.72 9.44 10.85
C VAL A 76 -18.97 10.26 10.55
N SER A 77 -19.98 10.22 11.43
CA SER A 77 -21.21 11.01 11.29
C SER A 77 -20.91 12.52 11.34
N LEU A 78 -20.09 12.97 12.29
CA LEU A 78 -19.64 14.36 12.39
C LEU A 78 -18.90 14.81 11.12
N VAL A 79 -18.01 13.96 10.58
CA VAL A 79 -17.29 14.28 9.34
C VAL A 79 -18.27 14.47 8.17
N PHE A 80 -19.28 13.60 8.01
CA PHE A 80 -20.28 13.80 6.96
C PHE A 80 -21.11 15.08 7.16
N GLY A 81 -21.46 15.42 8.39
CA GLY A 81 -22.10 16.69 8.71
C GLY A 81 -21.24 17.88 8.29
N GLU A 82 -19.93 17.81 8.55
CA GLU A 82 -18.99 18.87 8.17
C GLU A 82 -18.79 18.94 6.64
N LEU A 83 -18.69 17.80 5.94
CA LEU A 83 -18.64 17.77 4.47
C LEU A 83 -19.88 18.41 3.86
N ARG A 84 -21.06 18.18 4.46
CA ARG A 84 -22.31 18.82 4.02
C ARG A 84 -22.29 20.32 4.27
N ARG A 85 -21.83 20.79 5.45
CA ARG A 85 -21.68 22.20 5.78
C ARG A 85 -20.74 22.91 4.79
N LEU A 86 -19.64 22.25 4.41
CA LEU A 86 -18.68 22.72 3.41
C LEU A 86 -19.17 22.58 1.96
N ARG A 87 -20.37 22.04 1.74
CA ARG A 87 -20.96 21.79 0.40
C ARG A 87 -20.11 20.88 -0.46
N ILE A 88 -19.40 19.92 0.13
CA ILE A 88 -18.62 18.93 -0.58
C ILE A 88 -19.56 17.84 -1.09
N PRO A 89 -19.70 17.66 -2.43
CA PRO A 89 -20.72 16.78 -2.99
C PRO A 89 -20.36 15.30 -2.94
N ALA A 90 -19.07 14.96 -2.83
CA ALA A 90 -18.62 13.59 -2.83
C ALA A 90 -17.27 13.41 -2.13
N LEU A 91 -17.08 12.22 -1.52
CA LEU A 91 -15.83 11.72 -0.97
C LEU A 91 -15.51 10.37 -1.63
N MET A 92 -14.29 10.21 -2.14
CA MET A 92 -13.74 8.95 -2.64
C MET A 92 -12.81 8.36 -1.57
N ALA A 93 -13.32 7.44 -0.78
CA ALA A 93 -12.56 6.73 0.25
C ALA A 93 -11.91 5.48 -0.37
N ALA A 94 -10.72 5.66 -0.95
CA ALA A 94 -9.95 4.57 -1.55
C ALA A 94 -9.11 3.83 -0.49
N ASN A 95 -8.82 2.56 -0.74
CA ASN A 95 -7.97 1.70 0.10
C ASN A 95 -8.44 1.60 1.57
N LEU A 96 -9.75 1.71 1.81
CA LEU A 96 -10.33 1.52 3.14
C LEU A 96 -10.25 0.05 3.53
N PRO A 97 -9.66 -0.33 4.69
CA PRO A 97 -9.66 -1.72 5.13
C PRO A 97 -11.10 -2.24 5.28
N ALA A 98 -11.41 -3.37 4.65
CA ALA A 98 -12.77 -3.93 4.68
C ALA A 98 -13.19 -4.40 6.07
N ASP A 99 -12.22 -4.69 6.93
CA ASP A 99 -12.38 -5.09 8.33
C ASP A 99 -12.42 -3.92 9.32
N SER A 100 -12.33 -2.66 8.84
CA SER A 100 -12.39 -1.49 9.73
C SER A 100 -13.82 -1.18 10.16
N VAL A 101 -13.96 -0.62 11.37
CA VAL A 101 -15.25 -0.10 11.87
C VAL A 101 -15.80 0.99 10.94
N THR A 102 -14.94 1.81 10.33
CA THR A 102 -15.34 2.83 9.34
C THR A 102 -16.09 2.18 8.17
N SER A 103 -15.58 1.06 7.64
CA SER A 103 -16.19 0.37 6.49
C SER A 103 -17.62 -0.09 6.81
N SER A 104 -17.87 -0.59 8.01
CA SER A 104 -19.19 -1.04 8.45
C SER A 104 -20.14 0.11 8.81
N THR A 105 -19.63 1.27 9.19
CA THR A 105 -20.45 2.43 9.61
C THR A 105 -20.89 3.33 8.47
N PHE A 106 -20.19 3.36 7.36
CA PHE A 106 -20.50 4.25 6.23
C PHE A 106 -21.95 4.16 5.75
N PRO A 107 -22.58 2.99 5.54
CA PRO A 107 -23.96 2.91 5.07
C PRO A 107 -24.95 3.59 6.04
N THR A 108 -24.76 3.42 7.35
CA THR A 108 -25.69 3.91 8.36
C THR A 108 -25.48 5.37 8.74
N THR A 109 -24.23 5.89 8.61
CA THR A 109 -23.89 7.26 8.99
C THR A 109 -24.00 8.25 7.84
N SER A 110 -23.86 7.81 6.59
CA SER A 110 -23.92 8.68 5.42
C SER A 110 -25.34 9.11 5.04
N GLU A 111 -26.30 8.19 5.13
CA GLU A 111 -27.69 8.44 4.73
C GLU A 111 -28.37 9.59 5.52
N PRO A 112 -28.31 9.65 6.86
CA PRO A 112 -28.89 10.76 7.62
C PRO A 112 -28.34 12.11 7.24
N GLN A 113 -27.12 12.18 6.72
CA GLN A 113 -26.46 13.37 6.23
C GLN A 113 -26.73 13.68 4.75
N GLY A 114 -27.59 12.88 4.09
CA GLY A 114 -27.99 13.06 2.70
C GLY A 114 -26.95 12.57 1.68
N TYR A 115 -26.04 11.68 2.10
CA TYR A 115 -25.10 11.00 1.20
C TYR A 115 -25.52 9.53 0.98
N ARG A 116 -25.08 8.97 -0.13
CA ARG A 116 -25.17 7.54 -0.44
C ARG A 116 -23.78 6.98 -0.58
N ALA A 117 -23.54 5.80 0.02
CA ALA A 117 -22.26 5.11 -0.05
C ALA A 117 -22.36 3.90 -0.99
N PHE A 118 -21.47 3.84 -1.97
CA PHE A 118 -21.27 2.69 -2.84
C PHE A 118 -19.89 2.09 -2.61
N SER A 119 -19.86 0.88 -2.07
CA SER A 119 -18.62 0.14 -1.77
C SER A 119 -18.33 -0.92 -2.82
N ARG A 120 -17.06 -1.07 -3.18
CA ARG A 120 -16.58 -2.13 -4.05
C ARG A 120 -15.26 -2.69 -3.51
N PRO A 121 -14.99 -4.01 -3.66
CA PRO A 121 -13.69 -4.58 -3.38
C PRO A 121 -12.61 -3.89 -4.23
N ALA A 122 -11.46 -3.55 -3.61
CA ALA A 122 -10.35 -2.91 -4.29
C ALA A 122 -9.16 -3.86 -4.42
N HIS A 123 -8.47 -4.16 -3.34
CA HIS A 123 -7.24 -4.95 -3.35
C HIS A 123 -7.26 -6.06 -2.30
N LEU A 124 -6.58 -7.17 -2.62
CA LEU A 124 -6.19 -8.18 -1.64
C LEU A 124 -4.72 -7.93 -1.29
N CYS A 125 -4.45 -7.72 -0.01
CA CYS A 125 -3.11 -7.53 0.53
C CYS A 125 -2.68 -8.84 1.19
N SER A 126 -1.66 -9.49 0.64
CA SER A 126 -1.13 -10.71 1.21
C SER A 126 -0.39 -10.41 2.51
N GLN A 127 -0.60 -11.21 3.55
CA GLN A 127 0.04 -11.05 4.85
C GLN A 127 0.70 -12.36 5.29
N ILE A 128 1.78 -12.24 6.08
CA ILE A 128 2.47 -13.35 6.73
C ILE A 128 2.35 -13.11 8.23
N ALA A 129 1.51 -13.88 8.91
CA ALA A 129 1.46 -13.91 10.36
C ALA A 129 2.67 -14.69 10.90
N LEU A 130 3.36 -14.13 11.88
CA LEU A 130 4.55 -14.75 12.45
C LEU A 130 4.22 -15.64 13.66
N GLY A 131 3.17 -15.29 14.39
CA GLY A 131 2.68 -16.09 15.52
C GLY A 131 3.68 -16.25 16.68
N SER A 132 3.58 -17.38 17.37
CA SER A 132 4.44 -17.76 18.48
C SER A 132 5.88 -18.08 18.03
N PHE A 133 6.78 -18.20 18.98
CA PHE A 133 8.18 -18.61 18.72
C PHE A 133 8.28 -19.93 17.93
N VAL A 134 7.43 -20.91 18.23
CA VAL A 134 7.41 -22.19 17.54
C VAL A 134 6.96 -22.02 16.09
N GLU A 135 5.93 -21.20 15.84
CA GLU A 135 5.42 -20.91 14.49
C GLU A 135 6.44 -20.15 13.66
N ARG A 136 7.14 -19.17 14.24
CA ARG A 136 8.24 -18.43 13.59
C ARG A 136 9.36 -19.38 13.16
N ARG A 137 9.78 -20.27 14.04
CA ARG A 137 10.81 -21.28 13.71
C ARG A 137 10.35 -22.18 12.58
N LYS A 138 9.13 -22.70 12.66
CA LYS A 138 8.54 -23.52 11.59
C LYS A 138 8.45 -22.79 10.25
N LEU A 139 8.01 -21.53 10.26
CA LEU A 139 7.95 -20.69 9.05
C LEU A 139 9.34 -20.51 8.44
N ARG A 140 10.34 -20.17 9.26
CA ARG A 140 11.73 -20.02 8.84
C ARG A 140 12.25 -21.30 8.19
N ASP A 141 12.01 -22.46 8.82
CA ASP A 141 12.42 -23.77 8.29
C ASP A 141 11.73 -24.07 6.95
N VAL A 142 10.43 -23.79 6.84
CA VAL A 142 9.67 -23.97 5.60
C VAL A 142 10.22 -23.09 4.49
N VAL A 143 10.51 -21.81 4.78
CA VAL A 143 11.09 -20.89 3.80
C VAL A 143 12.48 -21.32 3.39
N ALA A 144 13.38 -21.61 4.33
CA ALA A 144 14.77 -22.02 4.07
C ALA A 144 14.86 -23.32 3.27
N ASN A 145 13.90 -24.24 3.47
CA ASN A 145 13.88 -25.54 2.80
C ASN A 145 13.24 -25.53 1.40
N ARG A 146 12.75 -24.39 0.89
CA ARG A 146 12.21 -24.32 -0.47
C ARG A 146 13.29 -24.57 -1.51
N LYS A 147 13.11 -25.60 -2.33
CA LYS A 147 14.08 -26.00 -3.35
C LYS A 147 14.44 -24.85 -4.30
N ALA A 148 13.46 -24.13 -4.80
CA ALA A 148 13.67 -22.99 -5.70
C ALA A 148 14.49 -21.87 -5.03
N LEU A 149 14.19 -21.53 -3.77
CA LEU A 149 14.90 -20.50 -3.03
C LEU A 149 16.38 -20.89 -2.81
N ARG A 150 16.62 -22.12 -2.36
CA ARG A 150 18.00 -22.64 -2.19
C ARG A 150 18.79 -22.61 -3.51
N TYR A 151 18.14 -22.95 -4.62
CA TYR A 151 18.77 -22.87 -5.94
C TYR A 151 19.17 -21.44 -6.29
N PHE A 152 18.27 -20.47 -6.11
CA PHE A 152 18.55 -19.06 -6.43
C PHE A 152 19.62 -18.47 -5.51
N LEU A 153 19.55 -18.70 -4.19
CA LEU A 153 20.55 -18.24 -3.24
C LEU A 153 21.95 -18.77 -3.60
N LYS A 154 22.09 -20.09 -3.81
CA LYS A 154 23.36 -20.69 -4.26
C LYS A 154 23.85 -20.12 -5.60
N SER A 155 22.93 -19.78 -6.49
CA SER A 155 23.28 -19.20 -7.80
C SER A 155 23.78 -17.76 -7.68
N LEU A 156 23.29 -17.01 -6.69
CA LEU A 156 23.80 -15.69 -6.33
C LEU A 156 25.17 -15.79 -5.64
N GLU A 157 25.31 -16.68 -4.64
CA GLU A 157 26.56 -16.91 -3.89
C GLU A 157 27.75 -17.30 -4.79
N ARG A 158 27.51 -18.03 -5.88
CA ARG A 158 28.53 -18.35 -6.89
C ARG A 158 29.08 -17.14 -7.64
N ARG A 159 28.46 -15.96 -7.50
CA ARG A 159 28.84 -14.70 -8.18
C ARG A 159 29.50 -13.69 -7.26
N GLY A 160 29.48 -13.97 -5.96
CA GLY A 160 30.10 -13.18 -4.92
C GLY A 160 29.44 -13.42 -3.57
N PRO A 161 30.07 -12.95 -2.49
CA PRO A 161 29.52 -13.07 -1.15
C PRO A 161 28.14 -12.38 -1.08
N LEU A 162 27.16 -13.09 -0.48
CA LEU A 162 25.80 -12.62 -0.31
C LEU A 162 25.65 -11.92 1.03
N SER A 163 25.19 -10.70 1.03
CA SER A 163 24.84 -9.95 2.24
C SER A 163 23.48 -9.26 2.12
N ILE A 164 22.92 -8.94 3.26
CA ILE A 164 21.69 -8.14 3.36
C ILE A 164 21.91 -6.99 4.32
N ASP A 165 21.58 -5.78 3.86
CA ASP A 165 21.62 -4.57 4.65
C ASP A 165 20.19 -4.10 4.95
N HIS A 166 19.94 -3.67 6.19
CA HIS A 166 18.69 -3.04 6.62
C HIS A 166 19.01 -1.59 7.03
N LEU A 167 19.01 -0.70 6.04
CA LEU A 167 19.38 0.70 6.21
C LEU A 167 18.25 1.48 6.88
N LYS A 168 18.56 2.23 7.95
CA LYS A 168 17.60 2.98 8.76
C LYS A 168 18.04 4.43 9.01
N SER A 169 19.36 4.68 9.06
CA SER A 169 19.88 6.03 9.31
C SER A 169 19.65 6.93 8.10
N ARG A 170 19.47 8.22 8.37
CA ARG A 170 19.23 9.23 7.33
C ARG A 170 20.34 9.27 6.29
N GLU A 171 21.60 9.19 6.72
CA GLU A 171 22.75 9.23 5.83
C GLU A 171 22.79 8.04 4.88
N ASN A 172 22.58 6.83 5.42
CA ASN A 172 22.56 5.60 4.63
C ASN A 172 21.41 5.60 3.62
N LEU A 173 20.23 6.10 4.03
CA LEU A 173 19.06 6.22 3.15
C LEU A 173 19.32 7.24 2.03
N GLN A 174 19.88 8.40 2.34
CA GLN A 174 20.21 9.41 1.34
C GLN A 174 21.17 8.88 0.28
N THR A 175 22.13 8.05 0.67
CA THR A 175 23.09 7.43 -0.24
C THR A 175 22.45 6.34 -1.11
N ALA A 176 21.55 5.50 -0.53
CA ALA A 176 21.01 4.32 -1.22
C ALA A 176 19.75 4.62 -2.07
N LEU A 177 18.94 5.62 -1.71
CA LEU A 177 17.69 5.94 -2.39
C LEU A 177 17.83 6.24 -3.89
N PRO A 178 18.85 7.00 -4.36
CA PRO A 178 19.02 7.25 -5.79
C PRO A 178 19.21 5.97 -6.61
N GLU A 179 19.95 4.99 -6.09
CA GLU A 179 20.14 3.69 -6.74
C GLU A 179 18.85 2.88 -6.78
N PHE A 180 18.14 2.80 -5.65
CA PHE A 180 16.82 2.19 -5.56
C PHE A 180 15.83 2.78 -6.58
N ILE A 181 15.74 4.12 -6.69
CA ILE A 181 14.83 4.81 -7.63
C ILE A 181 15.19 4.45 -9.06
N ARG A 182 16.49 4.51 -9.42
CA ARG A 182 16.95 4.14 -10.77
C ARG A 182 16.59 2.68 -11.11
N ALA A 183 16.88 1.75 -10.20
CA ALA A 183 16.56 0.33 -10.40
C ALA A 183 15.05 0.08 -10.55
N HIS A 184 14.23 0.78 -9.77
CA HIS A 184 12.79 0.68 -9.87
C HIS A 184 12.26 1.18 -11.23
N ILE A 185 12.73 2.33 -11.70
CA ILE A 185 12.35 2.88 -13.00
C ILE A 185 12.80 1.94 -14.13
N ALA A 186 14.05 1.48 -14.09
CA ALA A 186 14.59 0.56 -15.11
C ALA A 186 13.82 -0.76 -15.18
N ARG A 187 13.45 -1.35 -14.03
CA ARG A 187 12.67 -2.58 -13.96
C ARG A 187 11.32 -2.44 -14.63
N PHE A 188 10.59 -1.37 -14.39
CA PHE A 188 9.28 -1.14 -14.99
C PHE A 188 9.40 -0.90 -16.50
N SER A 189 10.37 -0.08 -16.92
CA SER A 189 10.65 0.18 -18.34
C SER A 189 10.98 -1.10 -19.11
N ALA A 190 11.76 -2.01 -18.51
CA ALA A 190 12.09 -3.31 -19.12
C ALA A 190 10.88 -4.24 -19.33
N THR A 191 9.72 -3.94 -18.72
CA THR A 191 8.45 -4.67 -18.90
C THR A 191 7.42 -3.87 -19.70
N GLY A 192 7.82 -2.77 -20.34
CA GLY A 192 6.91 -1.88 -21.07
C GLY A 192 5.94 -1.10 -20.20
N ARG A 193 6.16 -1.06 -18.86
CA ARG A 193 5.32 -0.33 -17.93
C ARG A 193 6.00 0.94 -17.45
N ARG A 194 5.21 1.94 -17.10
CA ARG A 194 5.72 3.16 -16.48
C ARG A 194 5.78 3.00 -14.95
N SER A 195 6.95 3.26 -14.38
CA SER A 195 7.11 3.33 -12.94
C SER A 195 6.40 4.55 -12.36
N ASN A 196 5.78 4.41 -11.18
CA ASN A 196 5.28 5.56 -10.42
C ASN A 196 6.43 6.49 -9.99
N LEU A 197 7.64 5.96 -9.79
CA LEU A 197 8.85 6.73 -9.48
C LEU A 197 9.41 7.52 -10.67
N SER A 198 8.82 7.42 -11.86
CA SER A 198 9.13 8.32 -12.98
C SER A 198 8.54 9.73 -12.80
N ARG A 199 7.70 9.94 -11.79
CA ARG A 199 7.12 11.23 -11.43
C ARG A 199 7.99 11.91 -10.38
N PRO A 200 8.45 13.16 -10.59
CA PRO A 200 9.27 13.88 -9.64
C PRO A 200 8.64 13.96 -8.25
N GLU A 201 7.34 14.24 -8.17
CA GLU A 201 6.61 14.38 -6.91
C GLU A 201 6.66 13.07 -6.09
N ARG A 202 6.63 11.91 -6.77
CA ARG A 202 6.73 10.61 -6.10
C ARG A 202 8.13 10.36 -5.54
N GLN A 203 9.17 10.82 -6.22
CA GLN A 203 10.54 10.76 -5.72
C GLN A 203 10.71 11.67 -4.50
N VAL A 204 10.24 12.91 -4.60
CA VAL A 204 10.25 13.87 -3.47
C VAL A 204 9.52 13.26 -2.27
N PHE A 205 8.34 12.69 -2.48
CA PHE A 205 7.59 12.01 -1.42
C PHE A 205 8.41 10.92 -0.71
N LEU A 206 9.09 10.03 -1.46
CA LEU A 206 9.88 8.96 -0.85
C LEU A 206 11.09 9.51 -0.06
N ILE A 207 11.74 10.55 -0.57
CA ILE A 207 12.89 11.16 0.09
C ILE A 207 12.46 11.88 1.38
N GLU A 208 11.39 12.69 1.32
CA GLU A 208 10.82 13.36 2.49
C GLU A 208 10.37 12.35 3.55
N LEU A 209 9.62 11.34 3.13
CA LEU A 209 9.13 10.28 4.01
C LEU A 209 10.30 9.52 4.67
N ALA A 210 11.34 9.20 3.92
CA ALA A 210 12.53 8.56 4.47
C ALA A 210 13.19 9.42 5.55
N GLY A 211 13.30 10.73 5.33
CA GLY A 211 13.83 11.67 6.31
C GLY A 211 13.01 11.74 7.59
N LEU A 212 11.70 11.82 7.47
CA LEU A 212 10.77 11.89 8.60
C LEU A 212 10.74 10.58 9.40
N LEU A 213 10.57 9.45 8.71
CA LEU A 213 10.45 8.14 9.35
C LEU A 213 11.78 7.60 9.87
N SER A 214 12.95 8.06 9.38
CA SER A 214 14.24 7.71 9.97
C SER A 214 14.40 8.27 11.36
N THR A 215 13.90 9.47 11.60
CA THR A 215 13.89 10.09 12.94
C THR A 215 12.99 9.34 13.91
N ALA A 216 11.84 8.82 13.44
CA ALA A 216 10.93 7.99 14.22
C ALA A 216 11.40 6.52 14.36
N GLY A 217 12.42 6.10 13.61
CA GLY A 217 12.93 4.72 13.62
C GLY A 217 12.04 3.72 12.88
N TRP A 218 11.10 4.17 12.04
CA TRP A 218 10.10 3.30 11.41
C TRP A 218 10.44 2.87 9.99
N ILE A 219 11.38 3.54 9.30
CA ILE A 219 11.78 3.15 7.95
C ILE A 219 12.84 2.04 7.95
N VAL A 220 12.78 1.17 6.97
CA VAL A 220 13.82 0.20 6.65
C VAL A 220 13.94 0.03 5.15
N LEU A 221 15.05 0.45 4.56
CA LEU A 221 15.42 0.11 3.19
C LEU A 221 16.28 -1.16 3.24
N SER A 222 15.67 -2.29 2.90
CA SER A 222 16.38 -3.56 2.82
C SER A 222 17.04 -3.70 1.46
N CYS A 223 18.34 -4.07 1.42
CA CYS A 223 19.13 -4.24 0.22
C CYS A 223 19.82 -5.61 0.22
N LEU A 224 19.61 -6.42 -0.80
CA LEU A 224 20.36 -7.64 -1.05
C LEU A 224 21.54 -7.33 -1.93
N ARG A 225 22.74 -7.74 -1.51
CA ARG A 225 23.99 -7.52 -2.22
C ARG A 225 24.67 -8.82 -2.61
N VAL A 226 25.37 -8.79 -3.74
CA VAL A 226 26.26 -9.85 -4.20
C VAL A 226 27.61 -9.22 -4.48
N GLY A 227 28.59 -9.43 -3.60
CA GLY A 227 29.81 -8.63 -3.58
C GLY A 227 29.46 -7.15 -3.42
N ASP A 228 30.02 -6.31 -4.27
CA ASP A 228 29.76 -4.85 -4.25
C ASP A 228 28.47 -4.44 -4.96
N ASN A 229 27.75 -5.38 -5.61
CA ASN A 229 26.56 -5.06 -6.38
C ASN A 229 25.30 -5.18 -5.53
N SER A 230 24.52 -4.11 -5.46
CA SER A 230 23.15 -4.15 -4.94
C SER A 230 22.22 -4.76 -5.99
N VAL A 231 21.54 -5.87 -5.69
CA VAL A 231 20.77 -6.65 -6.68
C VAL A 231 19.27 -6.62 -6.47
N ALA A 232 18.80 -6.32 -5.24
CA ALA A 232 17.39 -6.13 -4.94
C ALA A 232 17.21 -5.21 -3.73
N TRP A 233 16.08 -4.49 -3.71
CA TRP A 233 15.72 -3.55 -2.65
C TRP A 233 14.26 -3.71 -2.24
N ASN A 234 13.97 -3.39 -0.99
CA ASN A 234 12.63 -3.14 -0.50
C ASN A 234 12.61 -1.86 0.34
N TYR A 235 11.92 -0.83 -0.13
CA TYR A 235 11.59 0.33 0.67
C TYR A 235 10.38 -0.04 1.53
N GLY A 236 10.58 -0.21 2.82
CA GLY A 236 9.61 -0.75 3.76
C GLY A 236 9.60 -0.02 5.10
N PHE A 237 8.73 -0.47 6.00
CA PHE A 237 8.52 0.16 7.30
C PHE A 237 8.33 -0.90 8.38
N LYS A 238 8.80 -0.59 9.61
CA LYS A 238 8.46 -1.34 10.82
C LYS A 238 7.63 -0.43 11.72
N PHE A 239 6.37 -0.76 11.90
CA PHE A 239 5.44 0.07 12.67
C PHE A 239 4.38 -0.81 13.34
N SER A 240 4.16 -0.60 14.63
CA SER A 240 3.09 -1.26 15.40
C SER A 240 2.98 -2.78 15.16
N GLY A 241 4.09 -3.50 15.33
CA GLY A 241 4.13 -4.96 15.14
C GLY A 241 4.12 -5.42 13.67
N SER A 242 4.06 -4.52 12.71
CA SER A 242 4.03 -4.85 11.29
C SER A 242 5.32 -4.47 10.58
N TRP A 243 5.82 -5.36 9.72
CA TRP A 243 6.82 -5.02 8.71
C TRP A 243 6.13 -4.89 7.36
N PHE A 244 6.04 -3.66 6.84
CA PHE A 244 5.44 -3.37 5.54
C PHE A 244 6.44 -3.55 4.41
N TYR A 245 6.17 -4.49 3.51
CA TYR A 245 6.92 -4.73 2.27
C TYR A 245 6.36 -3.84 1.16
N TYR A 246 6.60 -2.53 1.28
CA TYR A 246 5.84 -1.51 0.55
C TYR A 246 6.24 -1.38 -0.92
N GLN A 247 7.51 -1.14 -1.22
CA GLN A 247 7.95 -0.89 -2.60
C GLN A 247 9.20 -1.70 -2.95
N PRO A 248 9.03 -2.95 -3.44
CA PRO A 248 10.14 -3.80 -3.83
C PRO A 248 10.62 -3.51 -5.25
N THR A 249 11.93 -3.66 -5.47
CA THR A 249 12.52 -3.68 -6.81
C THR A 249 13.75 -4.57 -6.87
N PHE A 250 14.27 -4.79 -8.07
CA PHE A 250 15.53 -5.50 -8.30
C PHE A 250 16.19 -5.01 -9.60
N ASP A 251 17.48 -5.21 -9.72
CA ASP A 251 18.24 -4.96 -10.94
C ASP A 251 17.92 -6.01 -12.02
N CYS A 252 17.48 -5.54 -13.19
CA CYS A 252 17.06 -6.38 -14.32
C CYS A 252 18.17 -7.31 -14.81
N GLY A 253 19.46 -6.93 -14.69
CA GLY A 253 20.60 -7.78 -15.03
C GLY A 253 20.64 -9.08 -14.22
N TRP A 254 20.03 -9.07 -13.02
CA TRP A 254 20.00 -10.22 -12.12
C TRP A 254 18.65 -10.98 -12.15
N ARG A 255 17.74 -10.62 -13.04
CA ARG A 255 16.36 -11.19 -13.10
C ARG A 255 16.32 -12.71 -13.07
N LYS A 256 17.23 -13.39 -13.81
CA LYS A 256 17.29 -14.86 -13.88
C LYS A 256 17.59 -15.57 -12.56
N PHE A 257 18.09 -14.84 -11.56
CA PHE A 257 18.39 -15.35 -10.22
C PHE A 257 17.29 -15.02 -9.20
N SER A 258 16.17 -14.43 -9.62
CA SER A 258 15.04 -14.06 -8.78
C SER A 258 15.44 -13.30 -7.50
N PRO A 259 16.24 -12.22 -7.58
CA PRO A 259 16.81 -11.57 -6.40
C PRO A 259 15.75 -10.95 -5.47
N GLY A 260 14.60 -10.50 -6.02
CA GLY A 260 13.47 -10.02 -5.20
C GLY A 260 12.85 -11.14 -4.34
N PHE A 261 12.77 -12.38 -4.87
CA PHE A 261 12.30 -13.52 -4.10
C PHE A 261 13.31 -13.92 -2.99
N CYS A 262 14.60 -13.84 -3.29
CA CYS A 262 15.66 -14.02 -2.31
C CYS A 262 15.63 -12.95 -1.21
N LEU A 263 15.46 -11.67 -1.58
CA LEU A 263 15.34 -10.58 -0.62
C LEU A 263 14.14 -10.76 0.31
N LEU A 264 12.95 -11.08 -0.24
CA LEU A 264 11.76 -11.30 0.59
C LEU A 264 11.98 -12.46 1.58
N SER A 265 12.65 -13.56 1.18
CA SER A 265 12.96 -14.64 2.10
C SER A 265 13.85 -14.20 3.26
N LYS A 266 14.84 -13.35 2.97
CA LYS A 266 15.73 -12.79 4.00
C LYS A 266 15.02 -11.81 4.93
N ILE A 267 14.05 -11.06 4.42
CA ILE A 267 13.18 -10.20 5.25
C ILE A 267 12.30 -11.07 6.16
N VAL A 268 11.75 -12.19 5.66
CA VAL A 268 10.99 -13.13 6.49
C VAL A 268 11.85 -13.74 7.59
N GLU A 269 13.08 -14.16 7.27
CA GLU A 269 14.05 -14.66 8.26
C GLU A 269 14.29 -13.60 9.36
N ALA A 270 14.63 -12.36 8.96
CA ALA A 270 14.89 -11.26 9.89
C ALA A 270 13.66 -10.89 10.74
N ALA A 271 12.46 -10.96 10.17
CA ALA A 271 11.22 -10.72 10.91
C ALA A 271 10.91 -11.84 11.91
N CYS A 272 11.23 -13.10 11.60
CA CYS A 272 11.11 -14.22 12.53
C CYS A 272 12.05 -14.08 13.76
N ASP A 273 13.20 -13.44 13.56
CA ASP A 273 14.19 -13.20 14.62
C ASP A 273 13.87 -11.94 15.47
N ASP A 274 12.96 -11.07 15.00
CA ASP A 274 12.56 -9.82 15.67
C ASP A 274 11.24 -10.02 16.44
N PRO A 275 11.27 -10.11 17.78
CA PRO A 275 10.07 -10.34 18.59
C PRO A 275 9.06 -9.19 18.52
N ALA A 276 9.49 -7.98 18.12
CA ALA A 276 8.62 -6.83 17.99
C ALA A 276 7.75 -6.88 16.72
N ILE A 277 8.04 -7.80 15.78
CA ILE A 277 7.26 -7.94 14.54
C ILE A 277 6.31 -9.13 14.66
N GLU A 278 5.03 -8.87 14.55
CA GLU A 278 3.96 -9.87 14.63
C GLU A 278 3.53 -10.37 13.25
N ARG A 279 3.68 -9.50 12.23
CA ARG A 279 3.30 -9.81 10.85
C ARG A 279 4.16 -9.06 9.82
N ILE A 280 4.23 -9.62 8.62
CA ILE A 280 4.73 -8.91 7.44
C ILE A 280 3.53 -8.64 6.53
N ASP A 281 3.31 -7.38 6.20
CA ASP A 281 2.31 -6.97 5.21
C ASP A 281 3.01 -6.79 3.85
N LEU A 282 2.58 -7.54 2.85
CA LEU A 282 3.18 -7.53 1.51
C LEU A 282 2.59 -6.44 0.61
N GLY A 283 1.70 -5.59 1.16
CA GLY A 283 1.11 -4.45 0.49
C GLY A 283 0.10 -4.81 -0.60
N LEU A 284 -0.31 -3.80 -1.36
CA LEU A 284 -1.30 -3.94 -2.41
C LEU A 284 -0.82 -4.86 -3.55
N GLY A 285 -1.75 -5.66 -4.07
CA GLY A 285 -1.57 -6.49 -5.25
C GLY A 285 -1.30 -7.96 -4.97
N ALA A 286 -1.95 -8.80 -5.78
CA ALA A 286 -1.84 -10.26 -5.74
C ALA A 286 -0.78 -10.73 -6.74
N GLU A 287 0.51 -10.41 -6.48
CA GLU A 287 1.59 -10.98 -7.29
C GLU A 287 1.86 -12.42 -6.83
N GLY A 288 1.87 -13.37 -7.76
CA GLY A 288 1.96 -14.81 -7.48
C GLY A 288 3.16 -15.24 -6.62
N TYR A 289 4.24 -14.46 -6.54
CA TYR A 289 5.35 -14.75 -5.63
C TYR A 289 5.01 -14.42 -4.17
N LYS A 290 4.15 -13.42 -3.92
CA LYS A 290 3.68 -13.07 -2.56
C LYS A 290 2.81 -14.17 -1.98
N GLU A 291 1.93 -14.77 -2.79
CA GLU A 291 1.06 -15.87 -2.38
C GLU A 291 1.85 -17.08 -1.85
N ARG A 292 3.07 -17.28 -2.36
CA ARG A 292 3.93 -18.37 -1.86
C ARG A 292 4.36 -18.20 -0.40
N PHE A 293 4.35 -16.97 0.13
CA PHE A 293 4.72 -16.68 1.52
C PHE A 293 3.50 -16.41 2.39
N ALA A 294 2.40 -15.99 1.80
CA ALA A 294 1.22 -15.54 2.52
C ALA A 294 0.61 -16.65 3.40
N THR A 295 0.29 -16.30 4.63
CA THR A 295 -0.51 -17.12 5.56
C THR A 295 -1.95 -16.64 5.65
N GLY A 296 -2.23 -15.43 5.16
CA GLY A 296 -3.54 -14.82 5.12
C GLY A 296 -3.58 -13.64 4.16
N THR A 297 -4.75 -13.05 4.03
CA THR A 297 -4.98 -11.86 3.20
C THR A 297 -5.85 -10.87 3.95
N ARG A 298 -5.63 -9.58 3.70
CA ARG A 298 -6.49 -8.49 4.14
C ARG A 298 -7.08 -7.80 2.92
N GLN A 299 -8.37 -7.55 2.91
CA GLN A 299 -9.04 -6.88 1.81
C GLN A 299 -9.20 -5.39 2.06
N THR A 300 -9.03 -4.58 1.02
CA THR A 300 -9.44 -3.19 1.00
C THR A 300 -10.64 -2.99 0.11
N SER A 301 -11.38 -1.91 0.37
CA SER A 301 -12.51 -1.46 -0.43
C SER A 301 -12.30 -0.02 -0.89
N ASP A 302 -12.82 0.30 -2.05
CA ASP A 302 -13.03 1.68 -2.47
C ASP A 302 -14.49 2.03 -2.23
N VAL A 303 -14.74 3.13 -1.51
CA VAL A 303 -16.10 3.59 -1.22
C VAL A 303 -16.30 4.98 -1.83
N THR A 304 -17.27 5.09 -2.72
CA THR A 304 -17.74 6.37 -3.25
C THR A 304 -18.93 6.82 -2.43
N ILE A 305 -18.78 7.96 -1.76
CA ILE A 305 -19.83 8.58 -0.95
C ILE A 305 -20.25 9.86 -1.66
N THR A 306 -21.54 10.00 -1.99
CA THR A 306 -22.02 11.12 -2.80
C THR A 306 -23.43 11.55 -2.44
N ALA A 307 -23.68 12.88 -2.47
CA ALA A 307 -25.01 13.46 -2.33
C ALA A 307 -25.86 13.32 -3.62
N SER A 308 -25.25 12.97 -4.75
CA SER A 308 -25.94 12.85 -6.04
C SER A 308 -26.41 11.42 -6.28
N THR A 309 -27.71 11.21 -6.41
CA THR A 309 -28.30 9.92 -6.80
C THR A 309 -27.84 9.44 -8.17
N THR A 310 -27.71 10.34 -9.13
CA THR A 310 -27.25 10.02 -10.47
C THR A 310 -25.77 9.60 -10.48
N HIS A 311 -24.93 10.23 -9.67
CA HIS A 311 -23.53 9.82 -9.50
C HIS A 311 -23.43 8.43 -8.85
N TYR A 312 -24.20 8.20 -7.79
CA TYR A 312 -24.28 6.88 -7.14
C TYR A 312 -24.67 5.77 -8.12
N LEU A 313 -25.77 5.97 -8.85
CA LEU A 313 -26.27 4.97 -9.81
C LEU A 313 -25.26 4.72 -10.95
N ARG A 314 -24.58 5.77 -11.41
CA ARG A 314 -23.54 5.65 -12.44
C ARG A 314 -22.34 4.83 -11.95
N GLU A 315 -21.85 5.04 -10.74
CA GLU A 315 -20.75 4.27 -10.18
C GLU A 315 -21.15 2.81 -9.95
N ALA A 316 -22.34 2.56 -9.43
CA ALA A 316 -22.88 1.21 -9.24
C ALA A 316 -23.02 0.48 -10.59
N ALA A 317 -23.64 1.13 -11.60
CA ALA A 317 -23.79 0.56 -12.93
C ALA A 317 -22.44 0.24 -13.59
N ARG A 318 -21.48 1.14 -13.52
CA ARG A 318 -20.12 0.93 -14.06
C ARG A 318 -19.45 -0.29 -13.44
N TYR A 319 -19.56 -0.43 -12.13
CA TYR A 319 -18.99 -1.58 -11.41
C TYR A 319 -19.64 -2.88 -11.84
N HIS A 320 -20.98 -2.96 -11.84
CA HIS A 320 -21.70 -4.18 -12.19
C HIS A 320 -21.49 -4.58 -13.67
N VAL A 321 -21.49 -3.61 -14.59
CA VAL A 321 -21.16 -3.85 -16.00
C VAL A 321 -19.72 -4.36 -16.16
N ALA A 322 -18.75 -3.72 -15.51
CA ALA A 322 -17.35 -4.15 -15.58
C ALA A 322 -17.16 -5.56 -14.98
N THR A 323 -17.87 -5.89 -13.91
CA THR A 323 -17.84 -7.21 -13.27
C THR A 323 -18.50 -8.27 -14.18
N ALA A 324 -19.63 -7.96 -14.79
CA ALA A 324 -20.31 -8.84 -15.73
C ALA A 324 -19.46 -9.12 -16.97
N ILE A 325 -18.74 -8.11 -17.49
CA ILE A 325 -17.80 -8.29 -18.61
C ILE A 325 -16.65 -9.23 -18.20
N LYS A 326 -16.06 -9.04 -17.03
CA LYS A 326 -14.94 -9.85 -16.53
C LYS A 326 -15.34 -11.30 -16.21
N SER A 327 -16.59 -11.54 -15.81
CA SER A 327 -17.09 -12.88 -15.51
C SER A 327 -17.41 -13.71 -16.75
N SER A 328 -17.46 -13.09 -17.94
CA SER A 328 -17.72 -13.76 -19.21
C SER A 328 -16.50 -13.65 -20.15
N PRO A 329 -15.67 -14.70 -20.27
CA PRO A 329 -14.45 -14.67 -21.10
C PRO A 329 -14.69 -14.28 -22.55
N ARG A 330 -15.85 -14.67 -23.11
CA ARG A 330 -16.23 -14.34 -24.49
C ARG A 330 -16.50 -12.85 -24.67
N ILE A 331 -17.19 -12.23 -23.72
CA ILE A 331 -17.52 -10.79 -23.74
C ILE A 331 -16.25 -9.99 -23.48
N GLU A 332 -15.43 -10.40 -22.52
CA GLU A 332 -14.15 -9.75 -22.23
C GLU A 332 -13.23 -9.71 -23.45
N HIS A 333 -13.10 -10.83 -24.17
CA HIS A 333 -12.30 -10.89 -25.40
C HIS A 333 -12.83 -9.95 -26.49
N GLY A 334 -14.15 -9.91 -26.69
CA GLY A 334 -14.80 -9.01 -27.63
C GLY A 334 -14.58 -7.53 -27.32
N VAL A 335 -14.77 -7.14 -26.05
CA VAL A 335 -14.57 -5.77 -25.59
C VAL A 335 -13.10 -5.34 -25.70
N ARG A 336 -12.16 -6.20 -25.33
CA ARG A 336 -10.70 -5.95 -25.47
C ARG A 336 -10.32 -5.75 -26.94
N ARG A 337 -10.88 -6.51 -27.86
CA ARG A 337 -10.66 -6.37 -29.31
C ARG A 337 -11.16 -5.03 -29.83
N ILE A 338 -12.34 -4.59 -29.42
CA ILE A 338 -12.93 -3.29 -29.83
C ILE A 338 -12.12 -2.11 -29.26
N LEU A 339 -11.63 -2.22 -28.03
CA LEU A 339 -10.86 -1.16 -27.37
C LEU A 339 -9.38 -1.13 -27.76
N GLY A 340 -8.92 -1.99 -28.70
CA GLY A 340 -7.54 -2.02 -29.19
C GLY A 340 -6.49 -2.41 -28.16
N ARG A 341 -6.89 -2.98 -27.01
CA ARG A 341 -5.96 -3.44 -25.97
C ARG A 341 -5.51 -4.87 -26.29
N VAL A 342 -4.28 -5.01 -26.74
CA VAL A 342 -3.61 -6.30 -26.87
C VAL A 342 -3.66 -7.02 -25.50
N PRO A 343 -4.03 -8.31 -25.44
CA PRO A 343 -4.00 -9.07 -24.19
C PRO A 343 -2.57 -9.09 -23.66
N VAL A 344 -2.36 -8.58 -22.44
CA VAL A 344 -1.15 -8.85 -21.69
C VAL A 344 -1.22 -10.33 -21.39
N GLY A 345 -0.43 -11.13 -22.09
CA GLY A 345 -0.33 -12.54 -21.88
C GLY A 345 -0.04 -12.80 -20.39
N SER A 346 -0.76 -13.77 -19.82
CA SER A 346 -0.45 -14.35 -18.52
C SER A 346 0.98 -14.90 -18.59
N GLY A 347 1.95 -14.02 -18.32
CA GLY A 347 3.34 -14.42 -18.20
C GLY A 347 3.50 -15.22 -16.93
N GLN A 348 3.45 -16.54 -17.07
CA GLN A 348 4.13 -17.45 -16.16
C GLN A 348 5.61 -17.07 -16.15
N GLY A 349 6.15 -16.81 -14.97
CA GLY A 349 7.56 -16.54 -14.76
C GLY A 349 7.81 -16.13 -13.32
#